data_779ea7c875e044199256f4c3e59b7507
#
_entry.id   779ea7c875e044199256f4c3e59b7507
#
_cell.length_a   1.000
_cell.length_b   1.000
_cell.length_c   1.000
_cell.angle_alpha   90.00
_cell.angle_beta   90.00
_cell.angle_gamma   90.00
#
_symmetry.space_group_name_H-M   'P 1'
#
loop_
_entity.id
_entity.type
_entity.pdbx_description
1 polymer ?
#
loop_
_entity_poly.entity_id
_entity_poly.type
_entity_poly.pdbx_seq_one_letter_code
_entity_poly.pdbx_strand_id
1 'polypeptide(L)'
;MMKARMLVLLSLALGTPSVVLAQAPVQLKFSRVVDLTLPIESNMAPIPGLKPYLNNPSRVNVISSITEAQKEALRAEGMTLSGDHEVNGRSMISVLSILVHNGTHIDAPRHMVENGIPIDQMPVAQFVKEGVLINLPGKEPNSVVTVKDVAESGVEIRPDTIVMINTGWTDKMWRKPGFWEQMPYLERGVAEYVANKGAAGLAIDVFPEKPLWRGVKLDPGEVWIANHLALMQKNLPLIQFVTNLSQIGNNRFTVVAAPLAIKGGEASPVRVIALVE
;
A
#
# COMPACT_ATOMS: atom_id res chain seq x y z
N MET A 1 -6.83 78.16 -28.90
CA MET A 1 -6.36 76.81 -29.14
C MET A 1 -5.57 76.33 -27.88
N MET A 2 -6.24 75.65 -26.94
CA MET A 2 -5.64 75.12 -25.70
C MET A 2 -5.23 73.70 -25.93
N LYS A 3 -3.93 73.36 -25.75
CA LYS A 3 -3.40 71.99 -25.80
C LYS A 3 -3.56 71.41 -24.42
N ALA A 4 -4.43 70.35 -24.28
CA ALA A 4 -4.52 69.60 -23.11
C ALA A 4 -3.32 68.61 -23.04
N ARG A 5 -2.57 68.66 -21.95
CA ARG A 5 -1.52 67.67 -21.61
C ARG A 5 -2.15 66.56 -20.79
N MET A 6 -2.11 65.35 -21.33
CA MET A 6 -2.54 64.14 -20.65
C MET A 6 -1.40 63.61 -19.72
N LEU A 7 -1.66 63.67 -18.45
CA LEU A 7 -0.74 63.10 -17.44
C LEU A 7 -1.01 61.60 -17.30
N VAL A 8 -0.05 60.75 -17.70
CA VAL A 8 -0.12 59.31 -17.49
C VAL A 8 0.52 59.04 -16.13
N LEU A 9 -0.31 58.66 -15.17
CA LEU A 9 0.14 58.13 -13.89
C LEU A 9 0.50 56.64 -14.04
N LEU A 10 1.80 56.35 -13.98
CA LEU A 10 2.30 54.97 -13.89
C LEU A 10 2.25 54.53 -12.41
N SER A 11 1.29 53.67 -12.06
CA SER A 11 1.24 53.05 -10.74
C SER A 11 2.22 51.86 -10.71
N LEU A 12 3.37 52.02 -10.02
CA LEU A 12 4.25 50.93 -9.66
C LEU A 12 3.56 50.13 -8.54
N ALA A 13 3.07 48.95 -8.86
CA ALA A 13 2.69 47.95 -7.87
C ALA A 13 3.98 47.36 -7.28
N LEU A 14 4.34 47.81 -6.08
CA LEU A 14 5.36 47.17 -5.25
C LEU A 14 4.79 45.84 -4.74
N GLY A 15 5.13 44.74 -5.43
CA GLY A 15 4.87 43.39 -4.93
C GLY A 15 5.62 43.14 -3.61
N THR A 16 4.88 42.99 -2.53
CA THR A 16 5.46 42.55 -1.25
C THR A 16 6.06 41.15 -1.44
N PRO A 17 7.33 40.90 -1.09
CA PRO A 17 7.88 39.56 -1.14
C PRO A 17 7.10 38.67 -0.15
N SER A 18 6.46 37.62 -0.67
CA SER A 18 5.88 36.57 0.16
C SER A 18 7.03 35.91 0.92
N VAL A 19 7.13 36.18 2.20
CA VAL A 19 8.04 35.47 3.10
C VAL A 19 7.50 34.05 3.22
N VAL A 20 8.10 33.11 2.47
CA VAL A 20 7.90 31.70 2.71
C VAL A 20 8.56 31.39 4.06
N LEU A 21 7.76 31.35 5.11
CA LEU A 21 8.20 30.83 6.39
C LEU A 21 8.64 29.40 6.16
N ALA A 22 9.95 29.15 6.20
CA ALA A 22 10.49 27.80 6.22
C ALA A 22 9.87 27.07 7.43
N GLN A 23 9.05 26.07 7.18
CA GLN A 23 8.55 25.20 8.24
C GLN A 23 9.78 24.60 8.92
N ALA A 24 9.81 24.63 10.26
CA ALA A 24 10.84 23.95 11.02
C ALA A 24 10.87 22.48 10.57
N PRO A 25 12.07 21.87 10.41
CA PRO A 25 12.17 20.48 10.00
C PRO A 25 11.38 19.62 10.99
N VAL A 26 10.44 18.83 10.45
CA VAL A 26 9.72 17.83 11.25
C VAL A 26 10.72 16.77 11.67
N GLN A 27 11.09 16.78 12.94
CA GLN A 27 11.97 15.76 13.51
C GLN A 27 11.12 14.54 13.85
N LEU A 28 11.13 13.53 12.98
CA LEU A 28 10.53 12.23 13.28
C LEU A 28 11.36 11.57 14.39
N LYS A 29 10.77 11.40 15.57
CA LYS A 29 11.38 10.65 16.66
C LYS A 29 10.98 9.19 16.55
N PHE A 30 11.91 8.31 16.30
CA PHE A 30 11.72 6.87 16.38
C PHE A 30 13.02 6.20 16.82
N SER A 31 12.91 5.11 17.56
CA SER A 31 14.05 4.32 18.03
C SER A 31 14.35 3.14 17.09
N ARG A 32 13.35 2.67 16.34
CA ARG A 32 13.49 1.57 15.39
C ARG A 32 12.48 1.62 14.27
N VAL A 33 12.83 0.91 13.20
CA VAL A 33 11.96 0.70 12.03
C VAL A 33 11.61 -0.77 11.95
N VAL A 34 10.31 -1.07 11.79
CA VAL A 34 9.81 -2.44 11.54
C VAL A 34 9.34 -2.52 10.11
N ASP A 35 9.86 -3.48 9.36
CA ASP A 35 9.42 -3.77 8.01
C ASP A 35 8.19 -4.69 8.06
N LEU A 36 7.09 -4.20 7.53
CA LEU A 36 5.79 -4.88 7.52
C LEU A 36 5.44 -5.47 6.15
N THR A 37 6.45 -5.72 5.32
CA THR A 37 6.28 -6.07 3.90
C THR A 37 6.72 -7.50 3.62
N LEU A 38 5.87 -8.27 2.95
CA LEU A 38 6.28 -9.52 2.33
C LEU A 38 7.21 -9.24 1.15
N PRO A 39 8.33 -9.96 0.99
CA PRO A 39 9.19 -9.81 -0.16
C PRO A 39 8.45 -10.25 -1.44
N ILE A 40 8.64 -9.49 -2.52
CA ILE A 40 8.17 -9.89 -3.84
C ILE A 40 9.11 -10.97 -4.39
N GLU A 41 8.54 -12.07 -4.81
CA GLU A 41 9.29 -13.22 -5.33
C GLU A 41 8.60 -13.87 -6.53
N SER A 42 9.33 -14.69 -7.25
CA SER A 42 8.77 -15.48 -8.34
C SER A 42 7.78 -16.53 -7.80
N ASN A 43 6.71 -16.75 -8.57
CA ASN A 43 5.68 -17.74 -8.26
C ASN A 43 4.90 -17.49 -6.95
N MET A 44 4.75 -16.23 -6.54
CA MET A 44 3.85 -15.90 -5.45
C MET A 44 2.44 -16.42 -5.75
N ALA A 45 1.86 -17.14 -4.80
CA ALA A 45 0.51 -17.66 -4.96
C ALA A 45 -0.51 -16.49 -4.96
N PRO A 46 -1.27 -16.30 -6.07
CA PRO A 46 -2.30 -15.28 -6.12
C PRO A 46 -3.50 -15.67 -5.27
N ILE A 47 -4.37 -14.70 -5.01
CA ILE A 47 -5.68 -14.94 -4.40
C ILE A 47 -6.41 -16.00 -5.24
N PRO A 48 -6.94 -17.09 -4.65
CA PRO A 48 -7.46 -18.24 -5.39
C PRO A 48 -8.53 -17.89 -6.44
N GLY A 49 -9.38 -16.91 -6.19
CA GLY A 49 -10.41 -16.45 -7.12
C GLY A 49 -9.86 -15.77 -8.38
N LEU A 50 -8.60 -15.34 -8.37
CA LEU A 50 -7.97 -14.64 -9.50
C LEU A 50 -7.14 -15.56 -10.40
N LYS A 51 -6.99 -16.84 -10.05
CA LYS A 51 -6.23 -17.82 -10.86
C LYS A 51 -6.62 -17.85 -12.35
N PRO A 52 -7.90 -17.75 -12.75
CA PRO A 52 -8.28 -17.77 -14.17
C PRO A 52 -7.75 -16.58 -14.96
N TYR A 53 -7.48 -15.46 -14.32
CA TYR A 53 -6.98 -14.23 -14.95
C TYR A 53 -5.44 -14.17 -15.03
N LEU A 54 -4.76 -15.14 -14.43
CA LEU A 54 -3.31 -15.16 -14.28
C LEU A 54 -2.67 -16.25 -15.13
N ASN A 55 -2.60 -16.02 -16.44
CA ASN A 55 -1.77 -16.86 -17.32
C ASN A 55 -0.27 -16.68 -17.05
N ASN A 56 0.12 -15.69 -16.23
CA ASN A 56 1.50 -15.41 -15.88
C ASN A 56 1.68 -15.36 -14.37
N PRO A 57 2.40 -16.32 -13.76
CA PRO A 57 2.82 -16.18 -12.38
C PRO A 57 3.72 -14.95 -12.23
N SER A 58 3.76 -14.39 -11.00
CA SER A 58 4.73 -13.34 -10.70
C SER A 58 6.14 -13.82 -11.02
N ARG A 59 6.91 -12.99 -11.72
CA ARG A 59 8.28 -13.31 -12.15
C ARG A 59 9.20 -12.17 -11.75
N VAL A 60 10.23 -12.51 -11.03
CA VAL A 60 11.42 -11.66 -10.85
C VAL A 60 12.50 -12.28 -11.72
N ASN A 61 12.67 -11.74 -12.92
CA ASN A 61 13.73 -12.15 -13.82
C ASN A 61 14.97 -11.30 -13.54
N VAL A 62 15.97 -11.89 -12.90
CA VAL A 62 17.26 -11.24 -12.70
C VAL A 62 18.13 -11.53 -13.92
N ILE A 63 18.51 -10.48 -14.64
CA ILE A 63 19.51 -10.57 -15.69
C ILE A 63 20.86 -10.32 -15.02
N SER A 64 21.60 -11.39 -14.78
CA SER A 64 22.79 -11.38 -13.91
C SER A 64 24.05 -10.78 -14.52
N SER A 65 24.08 -10.51 -15.82
CA SER A 65 25.21 -9.84 -16.49
C SER A 65 24.79 -9.28 -17.84
N ILE A 66 25.41 -8.18 -18.23
CA ILE A 66 25.38 -7.71 -19.62
C ILE A 66 26.31 -8.62 -20.42
N THR A 67 25.74 -9.33 -21.40
CA THR A 67 26.54 -10.17 -22.29
C THR A 67 27.45 -9.33 -23.22
N GLU A 68 28.53 -9.90 -23.77
CA GLU A 68 29.36 -9.16 -24.70
C GLU A 68 28.60 -8.64 -25.92
N ALA A 69 27.63 -9.40 -26.43
CA ALA A 69 26.75 -8.93 -27.51
C ALA A 69 25.92 -7.70 -27.12
N GLN A 70 25.44 -7.63 -25.87
CA GLN A 70 24.74 -6.46 -25.35
C GLN A 70 25.69 -5.28 -25.16
N LYS A 71 26.92 -5.50 -24.69
CA LYS A 71 27.93 -4.45 -24.59
C LYS A 71 28.27 -3.88 -25.97
N GLU A 72 28.40 -4.75 -26.97
CA GLU A 72 28.66 -4.35 -28.34
C GLU A 72 27.52 -3.53 -28.95
N ALA A 73 26.28 -3.92 -28.72
CA ALA A 73 25.10 -3.14 -29.10
C ALA A 73 25.10 -1.75 -28.46
N LEU A 74 25.36 -1.66 -27.15
CA LEU A 74 25.43 -0.40 -26.41
C LEU A 74 26.55 0.53 -26.92
N ARG A 75 27.74 -0.05 -27.27
CA ARG A 75 28.84 0.69 -27.90
C ARG A 75 28.46 1.20 -29.30
N ALA A 76 27.72 0.39 -30.07
CA ALA A 76 27.23 0.79 -31.38
C ALA A 76 26.20 1.95 -31.31
N GLU A 77 25.46 2.06 -30.21
CA GLU A 77 24.57 3.19 -29.91
C GLU A 77 25.33 4.41 -29.36
N GLY A 78 26.66 4.39 -29.29
CA GLY A 78 27.49 5.49 -28.83
C GLY A 78 27.66 5.57 -27.31
N MET A 79 27.26 4.54 -26.55
CA MET A 79 27.50 4.51 -25.12
C MET A 79 28.94 4.12 -24.79
N THR A 80 29.58 4.90 -23.92
CA THR A 80 30.89 4.56 -23.35
C THR A 80 30.66 3.74 -22.08
N LEU A 81 31.05 2.46 -22.14
CA LEU A 81 31.06 1.60 -20.95
C LEU A 81 32.39 1.82 -20.22
N SER A 82 32.33 2.27 -18.98
CA SER A 82 33.53 2.54 -18.16
C SER A 82 33.49 1.82 -16.84
N GLY A 83 34.66 1.56 -16.25
CA GLY A 83 34.82 0.99 -14.92
C GLY A 83 34.40 -0.46 -14.79
N ASP A 84 33.77 -0.80 -13.67
CA ASP A 84 33.44 -2.18 -13.33
C ASP A 84 32.47 -2.87 -14.28
N HIS A 85 31.70 -2.11 -15.07
CA HIS A 85 30.80 -2.65 -16.09
C HIS A 85 31.57 -3.30 -17.23
N GLU A 86 32.74 -2.77 -17.55
CA GLU A 86 33.58 -3.30 -18.63
C GLU A 86 34.48 -4.44 -18.14
N VAL A 87 34.99 -4.32 -16.91
CA VAL A 87 36.01 -5.24 -16.38
C VAL A 87 35.40 -6.47 -15.73
N ASN A 88 34.24 -6.35 -15.03
CA ASN A 88 33.70 -7.42 -14.19
C ASN A 88 32.32 -7.93 -14.62
N GLY A 89 31.65 -7.30 -15.60
CA GLY A 89 30.33 -7.73 -16.10
C GLY A 89 29.23 -7.87 -15.03
N ARG A 90 29.33 -7.14 -13.92
CA ARG A 90 28.49 -7.31 -12.74
C ARG A 90 27.30 -6.36 -12.66
N SER A 91 26.88 -5.78 -13.77
CA SER A 91 25.61 -5.06 -13.78
C SER A 91 24.46 -6.07 -13.73
N MET A 92 23.59 -5.96 -12.73
CA MET A 92 22.38 -6.75 -12.62
C MET A 92 21.17 -5.90 -12.99
N ILE A 93 20.37 -6.39 -13.90
CA ILE A 93 19.09 -5.78 -14.28
C ILE A 93 18.00 -6.78 -13.99
N SER A 94 16.93 -6.33 -13.37
CA SER A 94 15.77 -7.18 -13.09
C SER A 94 14.53 -6.63 -13.79
N VAL A 95 13.74 -7.53 -14.34
CA VAL A 95 12.41 -7.25 -14.86
C VAL A 95 11.40 -7.86 -13.91
N LEU A 96 10.48 -7.03 -13.41
CA LEU A 96 9.41 -7.45 -12.53
C LEU A 96 8.09 -7.52 -13.30
N SER A 97 7.48 -8.70 -13.31
CA SER A 97 6.10 -8.92 -13.78
C SER A 97 5.28 -9.46 -12.63
N ILE A 98 4.30 -8.70 -12.18
CA ILE A 98 3.51 -9.03 -10.99
C ILE A 98 2.06 -8.58 -11.15
N LEU A 99 1.13 -9.37 -10.61
CA LEU A 99 -0.21 -8.88 -10.33
C LEU A 99 -0.11 -7.88 -9.17
N VAL A 100 -0.64 -6.68 -9.33
CA VAL A 100 -0.53 -5.61 -8.34
C VAL A 100 -1.17 -5.94 -6.98
N HIS A 101 -2.03 -6.96 -6.93
CA HIS A 101 -2.66 -7.50 -5.72
C HIS A 101 -1.91 -8.70 -5.10
N ASN A 102 -0.65 -8.95 -5.48
CA ASN A 102 0.15 -10.03 -4.88
C ASN A 102 1.03 -9.54 -3.74
N GLY A 103 1.12 -10.36 -2.68
CA GLY A 103 1.90 -10.02 -1.48
C GLY A 103 1.37 -8.79 -0.76
N THR A 104 2.25 -8.05 -0.10
CA THR A 104 1.85 -6.80 0.56
C THR A 104 1.55 -5.74 -0.48
N HIS A 105 0.30 -5.34 -0.57
CA HIS A 105 -0.18 -4.37 -1.55
C HIS A 105 -1.21 -3.42 -0.94
N ILE A 106 -1.51 -2.35 -1.66
CA ILE A 106 -2.51 -1.35 -1.29
C ILE A 106 -3.51 -1.19 -2.44
N ASP A 107 -4.77 -1.25 -2.11
CA ASP A 107 -5.87 -1.04 -3.04
C ASP A 107 -6.36 0.41 -2.98
N ALA A 108 -6.57 0.99 -4.15
CA ALA A 108 -7.15 2.31 -4.34
C ALA A 108 -8.68 2.22 -4.55
N PRO A 109 -9.44 3.31 -4.34
CA PRO A 109 -10.87 3.34 -4.59
C PRO A 109 -11.29 2.83 -5.97
N ARG A 110 -10.46 3.07 -7.00
CA ARG A 110 -10.69 2.58 -8.37
C ARG A 110 -10.83 1.06 -8.46
N HIS A 111 -10.32 0.30 -7.49
CA HIS A 111 -10.41 -1.15 -7.51
C HIS A 111 -11.86 -1.66 -7.47
N MET A 112 -12.73 -0.99 -6.71
CA MET A 112 -14.12 -1.45 -6.51
C MET A 112 -15.18 -0.39 -6.81
N VAL A 113 -14.77 0.86 -7.04
CA VAL A 113 -15.69 1.97 -7.30
C VAL A 113 -15.53 2.43 -8.74
N GLU A 114 -16.63 2.42 -9.49
CA GLU A 114 -16.65 2.98 -10.84
C GLU A 114 -16.21 4.46 -10.81
N ASN A 115 -15.24 4.82 -11.63
CA ASN A 115 -14.61 6.14 -11.62
C ASN A 115 -13.95 6.55 -10.28
N GLY A 116 -13.65 5.57 -9.41
CA GLY A 116 -12.90 5.78 -8.17
C GLY A 116 -11.50 6.34 -8.43
N ILE A 117 -10.94 6.99 -7.42
CA ILE A 117 -9.61 7.60 -7.48
C ILE A 117 -8.57 6.50 -7.71
N PRO A 118 -7.73 6.58 -8.77
CA PRO A 118 -6.64 5.64 -8.98
C PRO A 118 -5.47 5.92 -8.03
N ILE A 119 -4.59 4.93 -7.88
CA ILE A 119 -3.51 4.96 -6.89
C ILE A 119 -2.54 6.13 -7.08
N ASP A 120 -2.26 6.53 -8.32
CA ASP A 120 -1.37 7.64 -8.67
C ASP A 120 -1.98 9.03 -8.38
N GLN A 121 -3.28 9.10 -8.13
CA GLN A 121 -4.00 10.34 -7.83
C GLN A 121 -4.44 10.45 -6.35
N MET A 122 -4.20 9.41 -5.55
CA MET A 122 -4.45 9.48 -4.12
C MET A 122 -3.48 10.46 -3.44
N PRO A 123 -3.93 11.28 -2.49
CA PRO A 123 -3.05 12.20 -1.77
C PRO A 123 -1.91 11.46 -1.05
N VAL A 124 -0.66 11.81 -1.31
CA VAL A 124 0.53 11.15 -0.72
C VAL A 124 0.50 11.19 0.82
N ALA A 125 -0.03 12.27 1.40
CA ALA A 125 -0.19 12.41 2.84
C ALA A 125 -1.10 11.34 3.47
N GLN A 126 -1.93 10.65 2.67
CA GLN A 126 -2.79 9.56 3.13
C GLN A 126 -2.00 8.29 3.46
N PHE A 127 -0.79 8.18 2.91
CA PHE A 127 0.09 7.02 3.09
C PHE A 127 1.12 7.18 4.22
N VAL A 128 1.13 8.34 4.88
CA VAL A 128 2.00 8.62 6.03
C VAL A 128 1.12 9.13 7.16
N LYS A 129 0.84 8.27 8.14
CA LYS A 129 -0.14 8.52 9.19
C LYS A 129 0.30 7.94 10.52
N GLU A 130 -0.36 8.34 11.60
CA GLU A 130 -0.34 7.54 12.82
C GLU A 130 -0.94 6.16 12.54
N GLY A 131 -0.25 5.11 12.94
CA GLY A 131 -0.73 3.74 12.91
C GLY A 131 -1.33 3.34 14.26
N VAL A 132 -2.42 2.60 14.22
CA VAL A 132 -3.06 2.00 15.39
C VAL A 132 -3.11 0.49 15.22
N LEU A 133 -2.45 -0.26 16.11
CA LEU A 133 -2.38 -1.71 16.05
C LEU A 133 -3.42 -2.37 16.98
N ILE A 134 -4.29 -3.16 16.39
CA ILE A 134 -5.22 -4.05 17.07
C ILE A 134 -4.68 -5.47 16.96
N ASN A 135 -4.17 -5.99 18.07
CA ASN A 135 -3.66 -7.35 18.16
C ASN A 135 -4.77 -8.34 18.51
N LEU A 136 -4.99 -9.30 17.63
CA LEU A 136 -5.91 -10.41 17.81
C LEU A 136 -5.16 -11.74 17.63
N PRO A 137 -4.04 -11.96 18.35
CA PRO A 137 -3.25 -13.17 18.22
C PRO A 137 -4.08 -14.37 18.66
N GLY A 138 -3.92 -15.50 17.98
CA GLY A 138 -4.67 -16.70 18.31
C GLY A 138 -5.99 -16.85 17.58
N LYS A 139 -6.22 -16.06 16.53
CA LYS A 139 -7.29 -16.37 15.59
C LYS A 139 -7.00 -17.75 14.95
N GLU A 140 -7.87 -18.70 15.26
CA GLU A 140 -7.75 -20.07 14.77
C GLU A 140 -7.95 -20.15 13.25
N PRO A 141 -7.47 -21.21 12.60
CA PRO A 141 -7.78 -21.48 11.20
C PRO A 141 -9.28 -21.38 10.93
N ASN A 142 -9.66 -20.73 9.83
CA ASN A 142 -11.04 -20.51 9.40
C ASN A 142 -11.91 -19.64 10.32
N SER A 143 -11.32 -19.00 11.33
CA SER A 143 -12.06 -18.12 12.22
C SER A 143 -12.43 -16.79 11.58
N VAL A 144 -13.31 -16.06 12.23
CA VAL A 144 -13.78 -14.74 11.79
C VAL A 144 -13.26 -13.68 12.76
N VAL A 145 -12.75 -12.58 12.21
CA VAL A 145 -12.52 -11.36 12.98
C VAL A 145 -13.81 -10.57 12.96
N THR A 146 -14.44 -10.40 14.11
CA THR A 146 -15.75 -9.76 14.25
C THR A 146 -15.62 -8.28 14.56
N VAL A 147 -16.70 -7.52 14.34
CA VAL A 147 -16.80 -6.12 14.81
C VAL A 147 -16.59 -6.06 16.33
N LYS A 148 -17.10 -7.05 17.07
CA LYS A 148 -16.92 -7.16 18.52
C LYS A 148 -15.45 -7.31 18.91
N ASP A 149 -14.69 -8.17 18.22
CA ASP A 149 -13.25 -8.33 18.47
C ASP A 149 -12.49 -7.01 18.36
N VAL A 150 -12.83 -6.22 17.33
CA VAL A 150 -12.21 -4.91 17.09
C VAL A 150 -12.65 -3.89 18.14
N ALA A 151 -13.94 -3.84 18.45
CA ALA A 151 -14.51 -2.88 19.41
C ALA A 151 -14.03 -3.13 20.86
N GLU A 152 -13.87 -4.40 21.25
CA GLU A 152 -13.45 -4.81 22.59
C GLU A 152 -11.94 -5.01 22.73
N SER A 153 -11.15 -4.69 21.68
CA SER A 153 -9.67 -4.79 21.71
C SER A 153 -9.00 -3.90 22.76
N GLY A 154 -9.70 -2.94 23.31
CA GLY A 154 -9.18 -1.92 24.23
C GLY A 154 -8.34 -0.84 23.52
N VAL A 155 -8.23 -0.88 22.19
CA VAL A 155 -7.47 0.08 21.40
C VAL A 155 -8.39 1.16 20.86
N GLU A 156 -8.09 2.41 21.19
CA GLU A 156 -8.83 3.56 20.68
C GLU A 156 -8.48 3.82 19.21
N ILE A 157 -9.48 3.76 18.33
CA ILE A 157 -9.34 4.19 16.93
C ILE A 157 -9.60 5.71 16.90
N ARG A 158 -8.54 6.48 16.59
CA ARG A 158 -8.65 7.93 16.43
C ARG A 158 -8.90 8.29 14.96
N PRO A 159 -9.55 9.44 14.70
CA PRO A 159 -9.65 9.95 13.34
C PRO A 159 -8.28 10.14 12.70
N ASP A 160 -8.22 10.00 11.40
CA ASP A 160 -7.03 10.19 10.56
C ASP A 160 -5.87 9.20 10.83
N THR A 161 -6.17 8.02 11.44
CA THR A 161 -5.20 6.95 11.67
C THR A 161 -5.36 5.81 10.66
N ILE A 162 -4.29 5.10 10.32
CA ILE A 162 -4.37 3.79 9.66
C ILE A 162 -4.50 2.72 10.73
N VAL A 163 -5.63 2.03 10.73
CA VAL A 163 -5.87 0.90 11.64
C VAL A 163 -5.22 -0.34 11.07
N MET A 164 -4.40 -1.03 11.87
CA MET A 164 -3.79 -2.31 11.52
C MET A 164 -4.39 -3.43 12.37
N ILE A 165 -4.90 -4.48 11.74
CA ILE A 165 -5.42 -5.66 12.43
C ILE A 165 -4.43 -6.81 12.23
N ASN A 166 -3.92 -7.32 13.35
CA ASN A 166 -2.97 -8.42 13.40
C ASN A 166 -3.66 -9.70 13.87
N THR A 167 -3.81 -10.68 12.99
CA THR A 167 -4.25 -12.03 13.34
C THR A 167 -3.08 -12.99 13.58
N GLY A 168 -1.89 -12.61 13.14
CA GLY A 168 -0.68 -13.44 13.13
C GLY A 168 -0.65 -14.46 12.00
N TRP A 169 -1.65 -14.46 11.11
CA TRP A 169 -1.79 -15.49 10.09
C TRP A 169 -0.68 -15.44 9.04
N THR A 170 -0.40 -14.27 8.47
CA THR A 170 0.64 -14.14 7.46
C THR A 170 2.01 -14.53 8.01
N ASP A 171 2.38 -14.08 9.19
CA ASP A 171 3.65 -14.47 9.83
C ASP A 171 3.76 -15.99 10.04
N LYS A 172 2.66 -16.63 10.44
CA LYS A 172 2.61 -18.05 10.75
C LYS A 172 2.58 -18.93 9.51
N MET A 173 1.83 -18.53 8.47
CA MET A 173 1.40 -19.43 7.40
C MET A 173 1.89 -19.06 6.00
N TRP A 174 2.47 -17.89 5.78
CA TRP A 174 2.98 -17.51 4.46
C TRP A 174 3.88 -18.61 3.87
N ARG A 175 3.64 -18.97 2.61
CA ARG A 175 4.31 -20.04 1.87
C ARG A 175 4.04 -21.47 2.38
N LYS A 176 3.23 -21.65 3.40
CA LYS A 176 2.88 -22.98 3.90
C LYS A 176 1.60 -23.49 3.22
N PRO A 177 1.46 -24.82 3.07
CA PRO A 177 0.19 -25.43 2.70
C PRO A 177 -0.92 -24.98 3.65
N GLY A 178 -2.10 -24.70 3.11
CA GLY A 178 -3.25 -24.25 3.89
C GLY A 178 -3.32 -22.72 4.09
N PHE A 179 -2.36 -21.95 3.58
CA PHE A 179 -2.38 -20.49 3.74
C PHE A 179 -3.73 -19.89 3.30
N TRP A 180 -4.19 -20.21 2.10
CA TRP A 180 -5.46 -19.74 1.57
C TRP A 180 -6.67 -20.52 2.09
N GLU A 181 -6.49 -21.82 2.27
CA GLU A 181 -7.56 -22.76 2.62
C GLU A 181 -8.04 -22.60 4.07
N GLN A 182 -7.20 -22.06 4.94
CA GLN A 182 -7.47 -21.97 6.37
C GLN A 182 -7.43 -20.53 6.91
N MET A 183 -7.21 -19.55 6.04
CA MET A 183 -7.04 -18.15 6.43
C MET A 183 -8.25 -17.62 7.18
N PRO A 184 -8.08 -16.93 8.32
CA PRO A 184 -9.12 -16.11 8.91
C PRO A 184 -9.59 -15.01 7.96
N TYR A 185 -10.77 -14.47 8.19
CA TYR A 185 -11.31 -13.37 7.39
C TYR A 185 -12.11 -12.40 8.26
N LEU A 186 -12.46 -11.24 7.72
CA LEU A 186 -13.27 -10.26 8.45
C LEU A 186 -14.76 -10.57 8.32
N GLU A 187 -15.49 -10.39 9.40
CA GLU A 187 -16.94 -10.24 9.37
C GLU A 187 -17.31 -9.04 8.50
N ARG A 188 -18.45 -9.12 7.83
CA ARG A 188 -19.05 -7.96 7.18
C ARG A 188 -19.27 -6.85 8.22
N GLY A 189 -18.85 -5.63 7.89
CA GLY A 189 -19.01 -4.47 8.77
C GLY A 189 -17.76 -4.10 9.57
N VAL A 190 -16.73 -4.94 9.63
CA VAL A 190 -15.48 -4.58 10.31
C VAL A 190 -14.83 -3.35 9.67
N ALA A 191 -14.68 -3.35 8.34
CA ALA A 191 -14.12 -2.20 7.64
C ALA A 191 -15.02 -0.97 7.72
N GLU A 192 -16.34 -1.16 7.69
CA GLU A 192 -17.31 -0.08 7.89
C GLU A 192 -17.19 0.52 9.30
N TYR A 193 -17.07 -0.31 10.34
CA TYR A 193 -16.86 0.13 11.72
C TYR A 193 -15.60 0.98 11.84
N VAL A 194 -14.47 0.51 11.28
CA VAL A 194 -13.20 1.23 11.27
C VAL A 194 -13.34 2.57 10.55
N ALA A 195 -13.94 2.57 9.36
CA ALA A 195 -14.15 3.79 8.58
C ALA A 195 -15.08 4.80 9.30
N ASN A 196 -16.12 4.32 10.00
CA ASN A 196 -17.05 5.17 10.77
C ASN A 196 -16.41 5.78 12.02
N LYS A 197 -15.29 5.23 12.51
CA LYS A 197 -14.45 5.86 13.54
C LYS A 197 -13.57 6.99 12.98
N GLY A 198 -13.62 7.25 11.67
CA GLY A 198 -12.84 8.29 11.00
C GLY A 198 -11.42 7.87 10.63
N ALA A 199 -11.13 6.57 10.60
CA ALA A 199 -9.82 6.07 10.17
C ALA A 199 -9.49 6.54 8.74
N ALA A 200 -8.19 6.73 8.46
CA ALA A 200 -7.66 7.10 7.15
C ALA A 200 -7.45 5.89 6.23
N GLY A 201 -7.53 4.66 6.75
CA GLY A 201 -7.40 3.41 6.02
C GLY A 201 -7.35 2.21 6.96
N LEU A 202 -7.36 1.03 6.35
CA LEU A 202 -7.25 -0.25 7.05
C LEU A 202 -6.09 -1.06 6.48
N ALA A 203 -5.27 -1.65 7.34
CA ALA A 203 -4.26 -2.63 6.99
C ALA A 203 -4.56 -3.96 7.70
N ILE A 204 -4.31 -5.07 7.03
CA ILE A 204 -4.60 -6.39 7.58
C ILE A 204 -3.62 -7.45 7.05
N ASP A 205 -3.34 -8.44 7.85
CA ASP A 205 -2.44 -9.56 7.51
C ASP A 205 -3.15 -10.74 6.82
N VAL A 206 -4.42 -10.59 6.43
CA VAL A 206 -5.22 -11.62 5.74
C VAL A 206 -6.05 -10.99 4.59
N PHE A 207 -6.74 -11.82 3.82
CA PHE A 207 -7.76 -11.35 2.87
C PHE A 207 -9.05 -11.00 3.65
N PRO A 208 -9.65 -9.82 3.43
CA PRO A 208 -10.69 -9.32 4.32
C PRO A 208 -12.09 -9.91 4.08
N GLU A 209 -12.32 -10.63 2.98
CA GLU A 209 -13.66 -11.08 2.61
C GLU A 209 -13.87 -12.58 2.86
N LYS A 210 -15.15 -12.99 2.91
CA LYS A 210 -15.52 -14.40 2.99
C LYS A 210 -14.84 -15.22 1.90
N PRO A 211 -14.19 -16.33 2.24
CA PRO A 211 -13.43 -17.15 1.29
C PRO A 211 -14.35 -18.06 0.48
N LEU A 212 -15.01 -17.53 -0.56
CA LEU A 212 -15.95 -18.27 -1.41
C LEU A 212 -15.29 -19.47 -2.08
N TRP A 213 -13.98 -19.40 -2.35
CA TRP A 213 -13.20 -20.53 -2.90
C TRP A 213 -13.12 -21.75 -1.97
N ARG A 214 -13.54 -21.61 -0.70
CA ARG A 214 -13.65 -22.72 0.28
C ARG A 214 -15.08 -23.23 0.41
N GLY A 215 -16.02 -22.77 -0.40
CA GLY A 215 -17.43 -23.12 -0.32
C GLY A 215 -18.21 -22.37 0.77
N VAL A 216 -17.60 -21.40 1.43
CA VAL A 216 -18.33 -20.47 2.33
C VAL A 216 -19.34 -19.69 1.49
N LYS A 217 -20.59 -19.67 1.92
CA LYS A 217 -21.68 -18.99 1.20
C LYS A 217 -21.90 -17.58 1.74
N LEU A 218 -22.35 -16.71 0.86
CA LEU A 218 -22.88 -15.41 1.26
C LEU A 218 -24.28 -15.59 1.88
N ASP A 219 -24.59 -14.75 2.84
CA ASP A 219 -25.94 -14.63 3.37
C ASP A 219 -26.86 -13.96 2.34
N PRO A 220 -28.19 -14.16 2.40
CA PRO A 220 -29.12 -13.51 1.48
C PRO A 220 -28.94 -11.98 1.50
N GLY A 221 -28.70 -11.39 0.30
CA GLY A 221 -28.44 -9.96 0.14
C GLY A 221 -27.08 -9.45 0.54
N GLU A 222 -26.16 -10.34 0.93
CA GLU A 222 -24.77 -9.97 1.22
C GLU A 222 -23.97 -9.74 -0.08
N VAL A 223 -23.15 -8.69 -0.08
CA VAL A 223 -22.18 -8.41 -1.13
C VAL A 223 -20.83 -8.98 -0.72
N TRP A 224 -20.22 -9.80 -1.56
CA TRP A 224 -18.95 -10.48 -1.23
C TRP A 224 -17.83 -9.54 -0.83
N ILE A 225 -17.70 -8.43 -1.54
CA ILE A 225 -16.62 -7.44 -1.37
C ILE A 225 -17.00 -6.32 -0.39
N ALA A 226 -17.80 -6.61 0.62
CA ALA A 226 -18.41 -5.60 1.49
C ALA A 226 -17.38 -4.78 2.28
N ASN A 227 -16.29 -5.40 2.74
CA ASN A 227 -15.24 -4.69 3.46
C ASN A 227 -14.41 -3.78 2.53
N HIS A 228 -14.12 -4.24 1.30
CA HIS A 228 -13.50 -3.37 0.30
C HIS A 228 -14.37 -2.16 0.00
N LEU A 229 -15.65 -2.37 -0.31
CA LEU A 229 -16.58 -1.30 -0.67
C LEU A 229 -16.74 -0.28 0.47
N ALA A 230 -16.81 -0.73 1.72
CA ALA A 230 -16.95 0.14 2.88
C ALA A 230 -15.82 1.17 3.01
N LEU A 231 -14.61 0.82 2.59
CA LEU A 231 -13.45 1.72 2.56
C LEU A 231 -13.43 2.55 1.28
N MET A 232 -13.52 1.89 0.14
CA MET A 232 -13.27 2.52 -1.17
C MET A 232 -14.33 3.54 -1.56
N GLN A 233 -15.59 3.34 -1.16
CA GLN A 233 -16.65 4.34 -1.31
C GLN A 233 -16.40 5.62 -0.50
N LYS A 234 -15.55 5.55 0.51
CA LYS A 234 -15.09 6.70 1.32
C LYS A 234 -13.72 7.21 0.92
N ASN A 235 -13.18 6.75 -0.22
CA ASN A 235 -11.83 7.06 -0.71
C ASN A 235 -10.72 6.66 0.27
N LEU A 236 -10.92 5.59 1.04
CA LEU A 236 -9.96 5.05 1.98
C LEU A 236 -9.21 3.86 1.36
N PRO A 237 -7.88 3.77 1.53
CA PRO A 237 -7.10 2.63 1.07
C PRO A 237 -7.29 1.40 1.96
N LEU A 238 -7.13 0.24 1.34
CA LEU A 238 -7.00 -1.05 2.02
C LEU A 238 -5.61 -1.62 1.75
N ILE A 239 -4.87 -1.92 2.81
CA ILE A 239 -3.55 -2.53 2.73
C ILE A 239 -3.67 -3.99 3.17
N GLN A 240 -3.21 -4.93 2.35
CA GLN A 240 -3.38 -6.36 2.60
C GLN A 240 -2.04 -7.08 2.73
N PHE A 241 -2.06 -8.19 3.48
CA PHE A 241 -0.92 -9.08 3.70
C PHE A 241 0.31 -8.38 4.29
N VAL A 242 0.07 -7.48 5.27
CA VAL A 242 1.15 -6.99 6.10
C VAL A 242 1.70 -8.10 7.00
N THR A 243 2.96 -8.02 7.37
CA THR A 243 3.69 -9.03 8.16
C THR A 243 4.42 -8.39 9.34
N ASN A 244 5.00 -9.16 10.24
CA ASN A 244 5.81 -8.66 11.37
C ASN A 244 5.07 -7.69 12.30
N LEU A 245 3.74 -7.65 12.28
CA LEU A 245 2.96 -6.72 13.11
C LEU A 245 3.23 -6.91 14.61
N SER A 246 3.50 -8.14 15.06
CA SER A 246 3.87 -8.46 16.45
C SER A 246 5.16 -7.78 16.90
N GLN A 247 6.06 -7.40 15.97
CA GLN A 247 7.32 -6.74 16.27
C GLN A 247 7.15 -5.26 16.59
N ILE A 248 5.99 -4.65 16.33
CA ILE A 248 5.75 -3.23 16.62
C ILE A 248 5.84 -2.97 18.13
N GLY A 249 5.25 -3.84 18.94
CA GLY A 249 5.34 -3.78 20.42
C GLY A 249 4.48 -2.69 21.08
N ASN A 250 4.16 -1.62 20.37
CA ASN A 250 3.29 -0.53 20.81
C ASN A 250 2.02 -0.49 19.99
N ASN A 251 0.94 0.02 20.57
CA ASN A 251 -0.32 0.16 19.84
C ASN A 251 -0.35 1.41 18.94
N ARG A 252 0.64 2.30 19.04
CA ARG A 252 0.75 3.55 18.29
C ARG A 252 2.17 3.74 17.77
N PHE A 253 2.26 4.18 16.53
CA PHE A 253 3.52 4.37 15.80
C PHE A 253 3.25 5.25 14.56
N THR A 254 4.26 5.65 13.84
CA THR A 254 4.05 6.24 12.52
C THR A 254 4.14 5.14 11.46
N VAL A 255 3.14 5.04 10.60
CA VAL A 255 3.15 4.15 9.44
C VAL A 255 3.47 4.92 8.17
N VAL A 256 4.32 4.33 7.33
CA VAL A 256 4.58 4.77 5.96
C VAL A 256 4.24 3.61 5.03
N ALA A 257 3.30 3.82 4.13
CA ALA A 257 2.81 2.82 3.17
C ALA A 257 2.69 3.42 1.76
N ALA A 258 3.78 4.04 1.27
CA ALA A 258 3.78 4.75 0.00
C ALA A 258 3.77 3.78 -1.20
N PRO A 259 2.71 3.76 -2.03
CA PRO A 259 2.63 2.90 -3.21
C PRO A 259 3.50 3.41 -4.36
N LEU A 260 3.69 2.57 -5.38
CA LEU A 260 4.18 3.03 -6.67
C LEU A 260 3.11 3.90 -7.35
N ALA A 261 3.54 4.98 -7.99
CA ALA A 261 2.64 5.86 -8.75
C ALA A 261 2.29 5.23 -10.11
N ILE A 262 1.55 4.14 -10.10
CA ILE A 262 1.10 3.44 -11.31
C ILE A 262 -0.05 4.24 -11.92
N LYS A 263 0.19 4.88 -13.06
CA LYS A 263 -0.80 5.74 -13.71
C LYS A 263 -2.10 5.00 -14.02
N GLY A 264 -3.20 5.47 -13.42
CA GLY A 264 -4.52 4.88 -13.56
C GLY A 264 -4.67 3.52 -12.89
N GLY A 265 -3.70 3.08 -12.06
CA GLY A 265 -3.73 1.80 -11.37
C GLY A 265 -4.81 1.74 -10.29
N GLU A 266 -5.39 0.55 -10.14
CA GLU A 266 -6.40 0.25 -9.10
C GLU A 266 -5.75 -0.23 -7.79
N ALA A 267 -4.49 -0.60 -7.84
CA ALA A 267 -3.70 -1.06 -6.71
C ALA A 267 -2.19 -0.91 -6.98
N SER A 268 -1.38 -1.17 -5.98
CA SER A 268 0.08 -1.20 -6.12
C SER A 268 0.71 -2.11 -5.07
N PRO A 269 1.76 -2.88 -5.41
CA PRO A 269 2.69 -3.36 -4.40
C PRO A 269 3.20 -2.20 -3.57
N VAL A 270 3.40 -2.41 -2.28
CA VAL A 270 3.79 -1.33 -1.37
C VAL A 270 4.83 -1.81 -0.35
N ARG A 271 5.83 -0.98 -0.05
CA ARG A 271 6.67 -1.15 1.12
C ARG A 271 6.02 -0.47 2.31
N VAL A 272 5.58 -1.27 3.28
CA VAL A 272 4.98 -0.79 4.52
C VAL A 272 6.01 -0.86 5.63
N ILE A 273 6.22 0.25 6.34
CA ILE A 273 7.10 0.31 7.49
C ILE A 273 6.41 0.99 8.67
N ALA A 274 6.74 0.53 9.87
CA ALA A 274 6.37 1.20 11.11
C ALA A 274 7.60 1.87 11.73
N LEU A 275 7.50 3.18 12.02
CA LEU A 275 8.47 3.94 12.78
C LEU A 275 7.99 3.93 14.23
N VAL A 276 8.73 3.25 15.12
CA VAL A 276 8.33 2.99 16.51
C VAL A 276 9.21 3.82 17.45
N GLU A 277 8.58 4.53 18.37
CA GLU A 277 9.28 5.30 19.43
C GLU A 277 9.92 4.41 20.50
#